data_4eabd8a3f0f9529997f72bdc1b117742
#
_entry.id   4eabd8a3f0f9529997f72bdc1b117742
#
_cell.length_a   1.000
_cell.length_b   1.000
_cell.length_c   1.000
_cell.angle_alpha   90.00
_cell.angle_beta   90.00
_cell.angle_gamma   90.00
#
_symmetry.space_group_name_H-M   'P 1'
#
loop_
_entity.id
_entity.type
_entity.pdbx_description
1 polymer ?
#
loop_
_entity_poly.entity_id
_entity_poly.type
_entity_poly.pdbx_seq_one_letter_code
_entity_poly.pdbx_strand_id
1 'polypeptide(L)'
;MPTVKYRAFLDTNPVDLPDRQWPSKRITHAPRWMSTDLRDGNQALIEPMDPARKRKMFDLLVRMGYKEIGFPSASQTDFDFVRSLLEDDALPEDVTISVLTQSRPELIERTVESLIGFPRATVHLYNATAPVFREVVFHADREQTIELAR
;
A
#
# COMPACT_ATOMS: atom_id res chain seq x y z
N MET A 1 7.18 -9.96 -15.65
CA MET A 1 7.84 -9.65 -16.93
C MET A 1 9.26 -10.20 -16.90
N PRO A 2 9.77 -10.85 -17.96
CA PRO A 2 11.13 -11.34 -17.98
C PRO A 2 12.11 -10.17 -18.12
N THR A 3 12.85 -9.86 -17.07
CA THR A 3 13.82 -8.77 -17.02
C THR A 3 15.01 -8.97 -18.00
N VAL A 4 15.30 -10.23 -18.37
CA VAL A 4 16.32 -10.59 -19.37
C VAL A 4 16.11 -9.93 -20.74
N LYS A 5 14.87 -9.49 -21.01
CA LYS A 5 14.47 -8.87 -22.28
C LYS A 5 14.94 -7.40 -22.39
N TYR A 6 15.26 -6.79 -21.29
CA TYR A 6 15.63 -5.38 -21.21
C TYR A 6 17.06 -5.24 -20.74
N ARG A 7 17.95 -4.76 -21.63
CA ARG A 7 19.30 -4.41 -21.26
C ARG A 7 19.36 -2.94 -20.87
N ALA A 8 20.05 -2.63 -19.79
CA ALA A 8 20.28 -1.25 -19.41
C ALA A 8 21.12 -0.54 -20.50
N PHE A 9 20.74 0.68 -20.83
CA PHE A 9 21.48 1.50 -21.80
C PHE A 9 22.98 1.60 -21.47
N LEU A 10 23.30 1.69 -20.17
CA LEU A 10 24.67 1.75 -19.68
C LEU A 10 25.49 0.46 -19.88
N ASP A 11 24.88 -0.66 -20.24
CA ASP A 11 25.60 -1.89 -20.59
C ASP A 11 26.23 -1.79 -21.98
N THR A 12 25.60 -1.02 -22.85
CA THR A 12 26.04 -0.81 -24.23
C THR A 12 26.83 0.49 -24.39
N ASN A 13 26.63 1.45 -23.49
CA ASN A 13 27.27 2.75 -23.51
C ASN A 13 27.75 3.12 -22.09
N PRO A 14 28.81 2.47 -21.59
CA PRO A 14 29.32 2.75 -20.26
C PRO A 14 29.88 4.17 -20.18
N VAL A 15 29.47 4.89 -19.17
CA VAL A 15 30.11 6.17 -18.79
C VAL A 15 31.05 5.89 -17.66
N ASP A 16 32.32 6.09 -17.88
CA ASP A 16 33.36 5.86 -16.87
C ASP A 16 33.44 7.05 -15.90
N LEU A 17 32.78 6.89 -14.76
CA LEU A 17 32.82 7.81 -13.62
C LEU A 17 33.20 6.99 -12.38
N PRO A 18 34.48 6.96 -11.98
CA PRO A 18 34.98 6.06 -10.93
C PRO A 18 34.41 6.34 -9.54
N ASP A 19 33.97 7.56 -9.26
CA ASP A 19 33.36 8.00 -8.00
C ASP A 19 31.83 7.84 -7.97
N ARG A 20 31.26 7.31 -9.03
CA ARG A 20 29.83 7.11 -9.22
C ARG A 20 29.28 6.05 -8.27
N GLN A 21 28.24 6.37 -7.50
CA GLN A 21 27.68 5.47 -6.49
C GLN A 21 26.40 4.77 -6.96
N TRP A 22 25.28 5.46 -6.92
CA TRP A 22 23.98 4.84 -7.19
C TRP A 22 23.71 4.48 -8.65
N PRO A 23 24.16 5.22 -9.70
CA PRO A 23 23.85 4.86 -11.08
C PRO A 23 24.49 3.55 -11.57
N SER A 24 25.52 3.06 -10.85
CA SER A 24 26.16 1.76 -11.13
C SER A 24 25.42 0.60 -10.47
N LYS A 25 24.50 0.87 -9.55
CA LYS A 25 23.67 -0.16 -8.93
C LYS A 25 22.55 -0.57 -9.88
N ARG A 26 22.33 -1.87 -10.01
CA ARG A 26 21.28 -2.43 -10.89
C ARG A 26 20.26 -3.18 -10.07
N ILE A 27 19.00 -3.06 -10.51
CA ILE A 27 17.94 -3.90 -10.00
C ILE A 27 18.09 -5.27 -10.66
N THR A 28 18.47 -6.28 -9.89
CA THR A 28 18.65 -7.65 -10.34
C THR A 28 17.43 -8.55 -10.10
N HIS A 29 16.50 -8.08 -9.28
CA HIS A 29 15.26 -8.78 -8.94
C HIS A 29 14.07 -7.86 -9.20
N ALA A 30 12.92 -8.44 -9.55
CA ALA A 30 11.70 -7.69 -9.68
C ALA A 30 11.36 -7.00 -8.34
N PRO A 31 10.95 -5.71 -8.35
CA PRO A 31 10.46 -5.07 -7.14
C PRO A 31 9.19 -5.77 -6.65
N ARG A 32 8.97 -5.73 -5.34
CA ARG A 32 7.70 -6.16 -4.76
C ARG A 32 6.64 -5.12 -5.09
N TRP A 33 5.65 -5.50 -5.87
CA TRP A 33 4.54 -4.63 -6.25
C TRP A 33 3.43 -4.67 -5.20
N MET A 34 2.95 -3.49 -4.82
CA MET A 34 1.70 -3.31 -4.09
C MET A 34 0.61 -2.88 -5.07
N SER A 35 -0.55 -3.55 -5.01
CA SER A 35 -1.75 -3.08 -5.70
C SER A 35 -2.51 -2.09 -4.82
N THR A 36 -2.96 -1.00 -5.42
CA THR A 36 -3.88 -0.02 -4.82
C THR A 36 -5.27 -0.02 -5.47
N ASP A 37 -5.56 -1.02 -6.29
CA ASP A 37 -6.82 -1.14 -7.03
C ASP A 37 -8.04 -1.20 -6.11
N LEU A 38 -7.94 -1.94 -5.01
CA LEU A 38 -9.00 -2.06 -3.99
C LEU A 38 -9.02 -0.89 -3.00
N ARG A 39 -8.07 0.03 -3.07
CA ARG A 39 -7.98 1.26 -2.30
C ARG A 39 -8.32 2.46 -3.19
N ASP A 40 -7.33 3.08 -3.79
CA ASP A 40 -7.49 4.30 -4.58
C ASP A 40 -8.29 4.04 -5.87
N GLY A 41 -8.09 2.90 -6.51
CA GLY A 41 -8.85 2.48 -7.68
C GLY A 41 -10.34 2.34 -7.37
N ASN A 42 -10.69 1.67 -6.28
CA ASN A 42 -12.08 1.51 -5.86
C ASN A 42 -12.73 2.84 -5.45
N GLN A 43 -11.98 3.73 -4.79
CA GLN A 43 -12.46 5.06 -4.39
C GLN A 43 -12.70 5.99 -5.58
N ALA A 44 -12.06 5.77 -6.71
CA ALA A 44 -12.24 6.54 -7.93
C ALA A 44 -13.50 6.14 -8.73
N LEU A 45 -14.15 5.04 -8.38
CA LEU A 45 -15.37 4.59 -9.05
C LEU A 45 -16.57 5.42 -8.58
N ILE A 46 -17.48 5.75 -9.53
CA ILE A 46 -18.77 6.39 -9.21
C ILE A 46 -19.58 5.51 -8.26
N GLU A 47 -19.61 4.21 -8.53
CA GLU A 47 -20.17 3.19 -7.65
C GLU A 47 -19.03 2.28 -7.16
N PRO A 48 -18.58 2.42 -5.89
CA PRO A 48 -17.57 1.53 -5.32
C PRO A 48 -18.00 0.06 -5.39
N MET A 49 -17.01 -0.81 -5.50
CA MET A 49 -17.27 -2.25 -5.59
C MET A 49 -17.95 -2.77 -4.32
N ASP A 50 -18.99 -3.57 -4.52
CA ASP A 50 -19.56 -4.42 -3.48
C ASP A 50 -18.58 -5.53 -3.04
N PRO A 51 -18.83 -6.23 -1.92
CA PRO A 51 -17.93 -7.28 -1.43
C PRO A 51 -17.68 -8.39 -2.45
N ALA A 52 -18.65 -8.77 -3.27
CA ALA A 52 -18.49 -9.82 -4.28
C ALA A 52 -17.56 -9.39 -5.42
N ARG A 53 -17.67 -8.14 -5.86
CA ARG A 53 -16.75 -7.56 -6.85
C ARG A 53 -15.34 -7.38 -6.28
N LYS A 54 -15.23 -6.89 -5.02
CA LYS A 54 -13.95 -6.80 -4.31
C LYS A 54 -13.26 -8.15 -4.23
N ARG A 55 -13.99 -9.22 -3.94
CA ARG A 55 -13.44 -10.58 -3.89
C ARG A 55 -12.90 -11.04 -5.25
N LYS A 56 -13.66 -10.84 -6.33
CA LYS A 56 -13.18 -11.16 -7.68
C LYS A 56 -11.92 -10.38 -8.05
N MET A 57 -11.87 -9.10 -7.69
CA MET A 57 -10.69 -8.27 -7.94
C MET A 57 -9.49 -8.73 -7.09
N PHE A 58 -9.69 -9.03 -5.82
CA PHE A 58 -8.66 -9.59 -4.94
C PHE A 58 -8.07 -10.88 -5.51
N ASP A 59 -8.92 -11.83 -5.89
CA ASP A 59 -8.49 -13.11 -6.48
C ASP A 59 -7.72 -12.90 -7.80
N LEU A 60 -8.10 -11.89 -8.60
CA LEU A 60 -7.39 -11.54 -9.81
C LEU A 60 -5.99 -10.99 -9.49
N LEU A 61 -5.86 -10.08 -8.54
CA LEU A 61 -4.59 -9.49 -8.13
C LEU A 61 -3.62 -10.55 -7.59
N VAL A 62 -4.13 -11.49 -6.79
CA VAL A 62 -3.35 -12.65 -6.32
C VAL A 62 -2.86 -13.49 -7.49
N ARG A 63 -3.72 -13.82 -8.45
CA ARG A 63 -3.33 -14.57 -9.65
C ARG A 63 -2.33 -13.83 -10.54
N MET A 64 -2.39 -12.50 -10.58
CA MET A 64 -1.42 -11.66 -11.29
C MET A 64 -0.05 -11.65 -10.60
N GLY A 65 0.04 -12.11 -9.34
CA GLY A 65 1.28 -12.23 -8.59
C GLY A 65 1.62 -11.02 -7.72
N TYR A 66 0.65 -10.15 -7.42
CA TYR A 66 0.85 -9.11 -6.42
C TYR A 66 1.09 -9.73 -5.04
N LYS A 67 2.08 -9.19 -4.33
CA LYS A 67 2.50 -9.69 -3.00
C LYS A 67 2.13 -8.75 -1.87
N GLU A 68 1.56 -7.61 -2.21
CA GLU A 68 0.95 -6.68 -1.26
C GLU A 68 -0.30 -6.08 -1.89
N ILE A 69 -1.40 -6.10 -1.15
CA ILE A 69 -2.69 -5.59 -1.62
C ILE A 69 -3.20 -4.58 -0.60
N GLY A 70 -3.42 -3.35 -1.08
CA GLY A 70 -3.84 -2.20 -0.29
C GLY A 70 -5.34 -2.07 -0.19
N PHE A 71 -5.82 -1.75 1.00
CA PHE A 71 -7.21 -1.45 1.32
C PHE A 71 -7.33 -0.04 1.92
N PRO A 72 -8.50 0.62 1.78
CA PRO A 72 -8.73 1.91 2.42
C PRO A 72 -8.87 1.77 3.93
N SER A 73 -8.83 2.90 4.62
CA SER A 73 -9.19 3.00 6.02
C SER A 73 -10.62 2.51 6.25
N ALA A 74 -10.81 1.83 7.36
CA ALA A 74 -11.93 0.98 7.67
C ALA A 74 -13.31 1.69 7.71
N SER A 75 -13.94 1.85 6.55
CA SER A 75 -15.41 1.84 6.53
C SER A 75 -15.90 0.46 7.01
N GLN A 76 -17.13 0.36 7.47
CA GLN A 76 -17.66 -0.93 7.91
C GLN A 76 -17.57 -1.99 6.79
N THR A 77 -17.89 -1.61 5.55
CA THR A 77 -17.81 -2.51 4.40
C THR A 77 -16.38 -2.99 4.13
N ASP A 78 -15.38 -2.11 4.26
CA ASP A 78 -13.97 -2.48 4.04
C ASP A 78 -13.43 -3.33 5.19
N PHE A 79 -13.82 -2.99 6.42
CA PHE A 79 -13.50 -3.79 7.60
C PHE A 79 -14.02 -5.23 7.45
N ASP A 80 -15.32 -5.38 7.17
CA ASP A 80 -15.95 -6.68 7.04
C ASP A 80 -15.34 -7.47 5.86
N PHE A 81 -15.01 -6.79 4.76
CA PHE A 81 -14.34 -7.43 3.64
C PHE A 81 -12.94 -7.94 4.00
N VAL A 82 -12.13 -7.11 4.67
CA VAL A 82 -10.79 -7.54 5.12
C VAL A 82 -10.92 -8.73 6.08
N ARG A 83 -11.85 -8.69 7.03
CA ARG A 83 -12.11 -9.82 7.94
C ARG A 83 -12.52 -11.09 7.21
N SER A 84 -13.39 -10.97 6.19
CA SER A 84 -13.83 -12.12 5.40
C SER A 84 -12.70 -12.84 4.68
N LEU A 85 -11.65 -12.12 4.27
CA LEU A 85 -10.47 -12.73 3.65
C LEU A 85 -9.74 -13.69 4.59
N LEU A 86 -9.71 -13.39 5.89
CA LEU A 86 -9.14 -14.26 6.92
C LEU A 86 -10.07 -15.44 7.23
N GLU A 87 -11.36 -15.17 7.42
CA GLU A 87 -12.37 -16.16 7.77
C GLU A 87 -12.55 -17.23 6.67
N ASP A 88 -12.43 -16.82 5.42
CA ASP A 88 -12.52 -17.70 4.24
C ASP A 88 -11.19 -18.39 3.88
N ASP A 89 -10.12 -18.17 4.66
CA ASP A 89 -8.77 -18.66 4.34
C ASP A 89 -8.32 -18.29 2.91
N ALA A 90 -8.67 -17.07 2.50
CA ALA A 90 -8.50 -16.63 1.12
C ALA A 90 -7.12 -16.03 0.83
N LEU A 91 -6.32 -15.80 1.88
CA LEU A 91 -5.04 -15.12 1.76
C LEU A 91 -3.89 -16.12 1.58
N PRO A 92 -3.17 -16.10 0.44
CA PRO A 92 -1.94 -16.87 0.28
C PRO A 92 -0.88 -16.45 1.32
N GLU A 93 -0.08 -17.40 1.79
CA GLU A 93 0.96 -17.18 2.80
C GLU A 93 1.98 -16.09 2.45
N ASP A 94 2.20 -15.86 1.16
CA ASP A 94 3.19 -14.90 0.66
C ASP A 94 2.59 -13.53 0.29
N VAL A 95 1.29 -13.30 0.54
CA VAL A 95 0.59 -12.04 0.30
C VAL A 95 0.43 -11.28 1.61
N THR A 96 0.68 -9.98 1.58
CA THR A 96 0.51 -9.05 2.70
C THR A 96 -0.74 -8.21 2.48
N ILE A 97 -1.58 -8.09 3.50
CA ILE A 97 -2.68 -7.12 3.54
C ILE A 97 -2.15 -5.80 4.09
N SER A 98 -2.37 -4.71 3.36
CA SER A 98 -1.96 -3.37 3.78
C SER A 98 -3.20 -2.48 3.90
N VAL A 99 -3.47 -1.95 5.09
CA VAL A 99 -4.61 -1.06 5.32
C VAL A 99 -4.14 0.35 5.61
N LEU A 100 -4.61 1.30 4.79
CA LEU A 100 -4.30 2.72 4.95
C LEU A 100 -5.13 3.31 6.09
N THR A 101 -4.49 4.09 6.95
CA THR A 101 -5.17 4.84 8.02
C THR A 101 -4.52 6.20 8.25
N GLN A 102 -5.34 7.17 8.65
CA GLN A 102 -4.84 8.45 9.15
C GLN A 102 -4.23 8.27 10.54
N SER A 103 -3.32 9.17 10.91
CA SER A 103 -2.72 9.25 12.25
C SER A 103 -3.72 9.79 13.27
N ARG A 104 -4.72 8.97 13.59
CA ARG A 104 -5.75 9.22 14.62
C ARG A 104 -5.96 7.95 15.42
N PRO A 105 -5.91 8.02 16.76
CA PRO A 105 -5.98 6.83 17.63
C PRO A 105 -7.14 5.90 17.29
N GLU A 106 -8.35 6.43 17.16
CA GLU A 106 -9.57 5.66 16.89
C GLU A 106 -9.54 4.94 15.52
N LEU A 107 -8.90 5.55 14.50
CA LEU A 107 -8.77 4.96 13.17
C LEU A 107 -7.65 3.92 13.14
N ILE A 108 -6.58 4.16 13.89
CA ILE A 108 -5.47 3.20 14.04
C ILE A 108 -5.98 1.96 14.76
N GLU A 109 -6.69 2.12 15.88
CA GLU A 109 -7.29 1.02 16.64
C GLU A 109 -8.19 0.17 15.74
N ARG A 110 -9.11 0.81 15.02
CA ARG A 110 -10.01 0.13 14.09
C ARG A 110 -9.26 -0.61 12.98
N THR A 111 -8.18 -0.01 12.46
CA THR A 111 -7.34 -0.65 11.44
C THR A 111 -6.62 -1.86 12.01
N VAL A 112 -6.06 -1.75 13.20
CA VAL A 112 -5.40 -2.88 13.90
C VAL A 112 -6.39 -4.01 14.13
N GLU A 113 -7.60 -3.71 14.62
CA GLU A 113 -8.66 -4.70 14.80
C GLU A 113 -8.97 -5.47 13.51
N SER A 114 -9.03 -4.78 12.38
CA SER A 114 -9.28 -5.43 11.07
C SER A 114 -8.18 -6.41 10.67
N LEU A 115 -6.97 -6.22 11.18
CA LEU A 115 -5.77 -6.99 10.82
C LEU A 115 -5.40 -8.09 11.81
N ILE A 116 -6.07 -8.17 12.97
CA ILE A 116 -5.80 -9.22 13.96
C ILE A 116 -5.99 -10.62 13.36
N GLY A 117 -4.97 -11.45 13.47
CA GLY A 117 -4.97 -12.84 12.98
C GLY A 117 -4.34 -13.02 11.60
N PHE A 118 -4.08 -11.94 10.85
CA PHE A 118 -3.34 -12.07 9.60
C PHE A 118 -1.85 -12.34 9.85
N PRO A 119 -1.25 -13.33 9.19
CA PRO A 119 0.17 -13.66 9.36
C PRO A 119 1.09 -12.57 8.77
N ARG A 120 0.60 -11.82 7.79
CA ARG A 120 1.31 -10.73 7.12
C ARG A 120 0.39 -9.53 6.94
N ALA A 121 0.60 -8.51 7.75
CA ALA A 121 -0.20 -7.29 7.72
C ALA A 121 0.68 -6.05 7.82
N THR A 122 0.25 -4.98 7.18
CA THR A 122 0.86 -3.64 7.24
C THR A 122 -0.20 -2.63 7.62
N VAL A 123 0.02 -1.89 8.68
CA VAL A 123 -0.71 -0.64 8.95
C VAL A 123 0.01 0.47 8.20
N HIS A 124 -0.62 0.99 7.14
CA HIS A 124 -0.07 2.07 6.34
C HIS A 124 -0.54 3.42 6.91
N LEU A 125 0.24 3.95 7.83
CA LEU A 125 -0.04 5.22 8.49
C LEU A 125 0.34 6.40 7.61
N TYR A 126 -0.50 7.43 7.55
CA TYR A 126 -0.16 8.69 6.91
C TYR A 126 -0.65 9.91 7.71
N ASN A 127 0.08 11.01 7.53
CA ASN A 127 -0.31 12.33 7.99
C ASN A 127 0.07 13.38 6.94
N ALA A 128 -0.80 14.34 6.68
CA ALA A 128 -0.53 15.42 5.75
C ALA A 128 0.43 16.43 6.39
N THR A 129 1.49 16.82 5.65
CA THR A 129 2.56 17.70 6.17
C THR A 129 2.67 19.04 5.44
N ALA A 130 1.93 19.26 4.35
CA ALA A 130 1.97 20.49 3.59
C ALA A 130 1.53 21.70 4.46
N PRO A 131 2.15 22.87 4.31
CA PRO A 131 1.84 24.06 5.12
C PRO A 131 0.35 24.40 5.14
N VAL A 132 -0.31 24.34 3.97
CA VAL A 132 -1.75 24.63 3.85
C VAL A 132 -2.62 23.66 4.68
N PHE A 133 -2.26 22.38 4.76
CA PHE A 133 -2.98 21.41 5.59
C PHE A 133 -2.76 21.66 7.08
N ARG A 134 -1.54 22.02 7.47
CA ARG A 134 -1.24 22.36 8.86
C ARG A 134 -2.04 23.58 9.31
N GLU A 135 -2.04 24.64 8.50
CA GLU A 135 -2.69 25.90 8.81
C GLU A 135 -4.22 25.81 8.77
N VAL A 136 -4.78 25.25 7.70
CA VAL A 136 -6.22 25.31 7.41
C VAL A 136 -6.99 24.10 7.99
N VAL A 137 -6.39 22.91 8.01
CA VAL A 137 -7.07 21.67 8.42
C VAL A 137 -6.76 21.32 9.86
N PHE A 138 -5.47 21.32 10.23
CA PHE A 138 -5.05 20.88 11.56
C PHE A 138 -4.94 22.03 12.57
N HIS A 139 -4.88 23.27 12.10
CA HIS A 139 -4.59 24.45 12.95
C HIS A 139 -3.36 24.23 13.84
N ALA A 140 -2.33 23.62 13.28
CA ALA A 140 -1.15 23.12 13.95
C ALA A 140 0.13 23.68 13.32
N ASP A 141 1.11 23.95 14.15
CA ASP A 141 2.46 24.26 13.71
C ASP A 141 3.22 22.99 13.27
N ARG A 142 4.50 23.12 12.98
CA ARG A 142 5.33 22.03 12.49
C ARG A 142 5.56 20.96 13.56
N GLU A 143 5.85 21.39 14.79
CA GLU A 143 6.10 20.52 15.93
C GLU A 143 4.84 19.73 16.33
N GLN A 144 3.72 20.41 16.39
CA GLN A 144 2.40 19.79 16.65
C GLN A 144 2.03 18.78 15.56
N THR A 145 2.37 19.06 14.29
CA THR A 145 2.11 18.11 13.19
C THR A 145 2.98 16.85 13.29
N ILE A 146 4.21 16.98 13.78
CA ILE A 146 5.09 15.83 14.06
C ILE A 146 4.51 15.02 15.20
N GLU A 147 3.99 15.67 16.24
CA GLU A 147 3.41 15.00 17.40
C GLU A 147 2.16 14.19 17.05
N LEU A 148 1.35 14.64 16.08
CA LEU A 148 0.22 13.88 15.55
C LEU A 148 0.61 12.52 14.93
N ALA A 149 1.88 12.33 14.58
CA ALA A 149 2.37 11.11 13.95
C ALA A 149 3.12 10.18 14.94
N ARG A 150 3.22 10.58 16.21
CA ARG A 150 3.87 9.81 17.29
C ARG A 150 2.87 9.02 18.11
#